data_faa23292e2635b18343f6b212422821f
#
_entry.id   faa23292e2635b18343f6b212422821f
#
_cell.length_a   1.000
_cell.length_b   1.000
_cell.length_c   1.000
_cell.angle_alpha   90.00
_cell.angle_beta   90.00
_cell.angle_gamma   90.00
#
_symmetry.space_group_name_H-M   'P 1'
#
loop_
_entity.id
_entity.type
_entity.pdbx_description
1 polymer ?
#
loop_
_entity_poly.entity_id
_entity_poly.type
_entity_poly.pdbx_seq_one_letter_code
_entity_poly.pdbx_strand_id
1 'polypeptide(L)'
;MAIEDLFNEKTIIDLSFYNFRNAITAAYFANNELEVLKVNDNFRSFFPILGNVTNVYFPDVLEQLGIAGEQIDAFVAGIKNDGHVLIPEIQIEVEGETRVYSLLSTRTKDLAFSYLNGIQGQFVDRTQEWNLKHEKEELL
;
A
#
# COMPACT_ATOMS: atom_id res chain seq x y z
N MET A 1 11.60 25.92 -20.12
CA MET A 1 10.92 25.90 -18.82
C MET A 1 11.90 26.33 -17.74
N ALA A 2 11.52 27.26 -16.89
CA ALA A 2 12.37 27.66 -15.77
C ALA A 2 12.42 26.56 -14.72
N ILE A 3 13.56 26.43 -14.02
CA ILE A 3 13.73 25.45 -12.95
C ILE A 3 12.66 25.63 -11.88
N GLU A 4 12.29 26.87 -11.60
CA GLU A 4 11.28 27.22 -10.61
C GLU A 4 9.92 26.58 -10.91
N ASP A 5 9.56 26.43 -12.20
CA ASP A 5 8.29 25.81 -12.60
C ASP A 5 8.27 24.31 -12.35
N LEU A 6 9.44 23.66 -12.32
CA LEU A 6 9.55 22.23 -12.06
C LEU A 6 9.27 21.89 -10.59
N PHE A 7 9.44 22.86 -9.70
CA PHE A 7 9.29 22.66 -8.25
C PHE A 7 8.05 23.33 -7.67
N ASN A 8 7.10 23.79 -8.54
CA ASN A 8 5.86 24.32 -8.00
C ASN A 8 4.99 23.18 -7.46
N GLU A 9 4.07 23.52 -6.58
CA GLU A 9 3.20 22.57 -5.88
C GLU A 9 2.46 21.64 -6.83
N LYS A 10 1.86 22.20 -7.88
CA LYS A 10 1.09 21.41 -8.84
C LYS A 10 1.95 20.39 -9.56
N THR A 11 3.15 20.80 -10.02
CA THR A 11 4.06 19.91 -10.74
C THR A 11 4.53 18.77 -9.86
N ILE A 12 4.86 19.04 -8.61
CA ILE A 12 5.30 18.02 -7.64
C ILE A 12 4.17 17.04 -7.37
N ILE A 13 2.95 17.52 -7.15
CA ILE A 13 1.78 16.68 -6.93
C ILE A 13 1.53 15.80 -8.16
N ASP A 14 1.54 16.37 -9.36
CA ASP A 14 1.29 15.66 -10.61
C ASP A 14 2.33 14.56 -10.84
N LEU A 15 3.62 14.84 -10.60
CA LEU A 15 4.70 13.87 -10.74
C LEU A 15 4.58 12.75 -9.70
N SER A 16 4.21 13.09 -8.47
CA SER A 16 4.02 12.12 -7.40
C SER A 16 2.87 11.16 -7.74
N PHE A 17 1.76 11.70 -8.23
CA PHE A 17 0.62 10.87 -8.64
C PHE A 17 0.90 10.07 -9.91
N TYR A 18 1.69 10.61 -10.84
CA TYR A 18 2.12 9.86 -12.01
C TYR A 18 2.92 8.63 -11.61
N ASN A 19 3.92 8.80 -10.77
CA ASN A 19 4.73 7.68 -10.27
C ASN A 19 3.89 6.67 -9.50
N PHE A 20 3.00 7.17 -8.65
CA PHE A 20 2.07 6.34 -7.88
C PHE A 20 1.17 5.50 -8.80
N ARG A 21 0.63 6.13 -9.86
CA ARG A 21 -0.29 5.49 -10.79
C ARG A 21 0.38 4.40 -11.63
N ASN A 22 1.66 4.59 -11.95
CA ASN A 22 2.41 3.68 -12.83
C ASN A 22 3.28 2.67 -12.06
N ALA A 23 3.20 2.64 -10.75
CA ALA A 23 3.91 1.65 -9.95
C ALA A 23 3.41 0.24 -10.29
N ILE A 24 4.34 -0.74 -10.34
CA ILE A 24 4.00 -2.14 -10.58
C ILE A 24 3.40 -2.81 -9.34
N THR A 25 3.37 -2.11 -8.23
CA THR A 25 2.79 -2.56 -6.97
C THR A 25 1.39 -1.99 -6.80
N ALA A 26 0.58 -2.59 -5.93
CA ALA A 26 -0.68 -2.01 -5.53
C ALA A 26 -0.41 -0.96 -4.46
N ALA A 27 -0.60 0.31 -4.80
CA ALA A 27 -0.24 1.42 -3.94
C ALA A 27 -1.46 2.19 -3.45
N TYR A 28 -1.38 2.69 -2.23
CA TYR A 28 -2.39 3.58 -1.67
C TYR A 28 -1.74 4.80 -1.04
N PHE A 29 -2.51 5.87 -0.97
CA PHE A 29 -2.17 7.08 -0.24
C PHE A 29 -3.34 7.41 0.69
N ALA A 30 -3.03 7.65 1.97
CA ALA A 30 -4.02 7.96 2.99
C ALA A 30 -3.61 9.23 3.76
N ASN A 31 -4.59 9.87 4.40
CA ASN A 31 -4.30 10.98 5.31
C ASN A 31 -3.72 10.44 6.63
N ASN A 32 -3.40 11.33 7.56
CA ASN A 32 -2.80 10.94 8.84
C ASN A 32 -3.74 10.15 9.74
N GLU A 33 -5.03 10.15 9.45
CA GLU A 33 -6.04 9.34 10.14
C GLU A 33 -6.28 8.00 9.46
N LEU A 34 -5.43 7.64 8.47
CA LEU A 34 -5.54 6.39 7.71
C LEU A 34 -6.79 6.28 6.84
N GLU A 35 -7.41 7.40 6.49
CA GLU A 35 -8.47 7.39 5.48
C GLU A 35 -7.84 7.38 4.10
N VAL A 36 -8.21 6.41 3.28
CA VAL A 36 -7.66 6.25 1.92
C VAL A 36 -8.13 7.41 1.04
N LEU A 37 -7.18 8.13 0.47
CA LEU A 37 -7.46 9.24 -0.44
C LEU A 37 -7.34 8.80 -1.89
N LYS A 38 -6.41 7.88 -2.19
CA LYS A 38 -6.16 7.44 -3.55
C LYS A 38 -5.52 6.06 -3.58
N VAL A 39 -5.84 5.29 -4.62
CA VAL A 39 -5.18 4.02 -4.93
C VAL A 39 -4.81 4.03 -6.41
N ASN A 40 -3.79 3.26 -6.77
CA ASN A 40 -3.42 3.11 -8.18
C ASN A 40 -4.25 2.00 -8.85
N ASP A 41 -4.12 1.88 -10.18
CA ASP A 41 -4.90 0.89 -10.94
C ASP A 41 -4.58 -0.55 -10.54
N ASN A 42 -3.32 -0.83 -10.18
CA ASN A 42 -2.92 -2.15 -9.73
C ASN A 42 -3.62 -2.58 -8.44
N PHE A 43 -3.94 -1.63 -7.57
CA PHE A 43 -4.68 -1.93 -6.34
C PHE A 43 -6.01 -2.63 -6.64
N ARG A 44 -6.71 -2.16 -7.66
CA ARG A 44 -7.98 -2.74 -8.08
C ARG A 44 -7.78 -4.12 -8.71
N SER A 45 -6.69 -4.29 -9.47
CA SER A 45 -6.34 -5.57 -10.09
C SER A 45 -5.93 -6.62 -9.06
N PHE A 46 -5.19 -6.20 -8.04
CA PHE A 46 -4.73 -7.11 -6.97
C PHE A 46 -5.89 -7.55 -6.08
N PHE A 47 -6.83 -6.64 -5.82
CA PHE A 47 -7.91 -6.86 -4.85
C PHE A 47 -9.29 -6.57 -5.44
N PRO A 48 -9.73 -7.37 -6.42
CA PRO A 48 -11.04 -7.14 -7.06
C PRO A 48 -12.22 -7.22 -6.09
N ILE A 49 -12.05 -7.91 -4.97
CA ILE A 49 -13.10 -8.06 -3.95
C ILE A 49 -13.42 -6.75 -3.23
N LEU A 50 -12.48 -5.80 -3.21
CA LEU A 50 -12.62 -4.59 -2.39
C LEU A 50 -13.53 -3.51 -2.98
N GLY A 51 -13.65 -3.43 -4.29
CA GLY A 51 -14.38 -2.34 -4.93
C GLY A 51 -13.72 -0.98 -4.68
N ASN A 52 -14.52 0.08 -4.52
CA ASN A 52 -14.01 1.43 -4.28
C ASN A 52 -13.68 1.63 -2.79
N VAL A 53 -12.41 1.92 -2.50
CA VAL A 53 -11.91 2.10 -1.14
C VAL A 53 -11.63 3.56 -0.79
N THR A 54 -11.94 4.51 -1.68
CA THR A 54 -11.75 5.93 -1.42
C THR A 54 -12.59 6.36 -0.20
N ASN A 55 -11.96 7.08 0.72
CA ASN A 55 -12.52 7.53 2.00
C ASN A 55 -12.77 6.41 3.01
N VAL A 56 -12.32 5.21 2.74
CA VAL A 56 -12.42 4.09 3.68
C VAL A 56 -11.20 4.11 4.63
N TYR A 57 -11.44 3.79 5.89
CA TYR A 57 -10.37 3.64 6.87
C TYR A 57 -9.52 2.42 6.49
N PHE A 58 -8.21 2.63 6.30
CA PHE A 58 -7.35 1.58 5.75
C PHE A 58 -7.34 0.29 6.57
N PRO A 59 -7.34 0.33 7.93
CA PRO A 59 -7.48 -0.91 8.70
C PRO A 59 -8.73 -1.72 8.37
N ASP A 60 -9.83 -1.07 7.98
CA ASP A 60 -11.04 -1.78 7.54
C ASP A 60 -10.80 -2.49 6.22
N VAL A 61 -9.99 -1.92 5.34
CA VAL A 61 -9.57 -2.58 4.09
C VAL A 61 -8.80 -3.85 4.42
N LEU A 62 -7.87 -3.79 5.38
CA LEU A 62 -7.11 -4.96 5.81
C LEU A 62 -8.02 -6.04 6.38
N GLU A 63 -9.05 -5.66 7.12
CA GLU A 63 -10.04 -6.59 7.66
C GLU A 63 -10.81 -7.29 6.53
N GLN A 64 -11.21 -6.54 5.51
CA GLN A 64 -11.90 -7.11 4.34
C GLN A 64 -11.01 -8.09 3.57
N LEU A 65 -9.70 -7.90 3.61
CA LEU A 65 -8.74 -8.81 3.00
C LEU A 65 -8.47 -10.07 3.84
N GLY A 66 -9.05 -10.14 5.03
CA GLY A 66 -8.94 -11.31 5.89
C GLY A 66 -7.73 -11.29 6.83
N ILE A 67 -7.11 -10.13 7.03
CA ILE A 67 -5.97 -10.00 7.93
C ILE A 67 -6.46 -10.06 9.38
N ALA A 68 -5.73 -10.80 10.23
CA ALA A 68 -6.11 -10.98 11.62
C ALA A 68 -6.11 -9.65 12.38
N GLY A 69 -7.07 -9.50 13.31
CA GLY A 69 -7.21 -8.27 14.10
C GLY A 69 -5.96 -7.89 14.86
N GLU A 70 -5.19 -8.85 15.35
CA GLU A 70 -3.93 -8.60 16.05
C GLU A 70 -2.89 -7.96 15.12
N GLN A 71 -2.81 -8.40 13.87
CA GLN A 71 -1.92 -7.80 12.88
C GLN A 71 -2.37 -6.39 12.49
N ILE A 72 -3.68 -6.17 12.40
CA ILE A 72 -4.24 -4.85 12.10
C ILE A 72 -3.92 -3.89 13.24
N ASP A 73 -4.10 -4.29 14.50
CA ASP A 73 -3.77 -3.47 15.66
C ASP A 73 -2.28 -3.13 15.70
N ALA A 74 -1.42 -4.12 15.40
CA ALA A 74 0.02 -3.92 15.32
C ALA A 74 0.39 -2.94 14.19
N PHE A 75 -0.30 -3.02 13.06
CA PHE A 75 -0.12 -2.08 11.95
C PHE A 75 -0.42 -0.65 12.38
N VAL A 76 -1.57 -0.43 13.00
CA VAL A 76 -1.97 0.91 13.45
C VAL A 76 -0.97 1.46 14.48
N ALA A 77 -0.58 0.63 15.44
CA ALA A 77 0.40 1.03 16.47
C ALA A 77 1.76 1.36 15.86
N GLY A 78 2.21 0.56 14.89
CA GLY A 78 3.49 0.80 14.21
C GLY A 78 3.50 2.11 13.43
N ILE A 79 2.43 2.41 12.72
CA ILE A 79 2.29 3.69 12.00
C ILE A 79 2.33 4.87 12.97
N LYS A 80 1.60 4.78 14.10
CA LYS A 80 1.54 5.86 15.09
C LYS A 80 2.88 6.06 15.81
N ASN A 81 3.55 4.97 16.18
CA ASN A 81 4.73 5.03 17.04
C ASN A 81 6.02 5.12 16.26
N ASP A 82 6.16 4.36 15.18
CA ASP A 82 7.40 4.24 14.41
C ASP A 82 7.35 4.97 13.07
N GLY A 83 6.17 5.25 12.56
CA GLY A 83 5.98 5.92 11.28
C GLY A 83 6.19 5.01 10.08
N HIS A 84 6.41 3.71 10.29
CA HIS A 84 6.52 2.72 9.22
C HIS A 84 6.15 1.34 9.74
N VAL A 85 5.63 0.50 8.86
CA VAL A 85 5.27 -0.89 9.18
C VAL A 85 5.54 -1.75 7.96
N LEU A 86 6.12 -2.91 8.18
CA LEU A 86 6.25 -3.95 7.16
C LEU A 86 5.51 -5.19 7.63
N ILE A 87 4.53 -5.64 6.83
CA ILE A 87 3.93 -6.96 7.02
C ILE A 87 4.50 -7.84 5.91
N PRO A 88 5.41 -8.78 6.24
CA PRO A 88 6.17 -9.50 5.22
C PRO A 88 5.35 -10.51 4.42
N GLU A 89 4.30 -11.05 5.00
CA GLU A 89 3.50 -12.08 4.33
C GLU A 89 2.02 -11.93 4.67
N ILE A 90 1.23 -11.70 3.62
CA ILE A 90 -0.23 -11.66 3.70
C ILE A 90 -0.74 -12.64 2.67
N GLN A 91 -1.50 -13.65 3.09
CA GLN A 91 -2.08 -14.63 2.19
C GLN A 91 -3.55 -14.29 1.95
N ILE A 92 -3.92 -14.16 0.68
CA ILE A 92 -5.28 -13.80 0.27
C ILE A 92 -5.74 -14.80 -0.79
N GLU A 93 -6.97 -15.30 -0.64
CA GLU A 93 -7.60 -16.12 -1.66
C GLU A 93 -8.24 -15.25 -2.72
N VAL A 94 -7.85 -15.41 -3.98
CA VAL A 94 -8.41 -14.70 -5.12
C VAL A 94 -8.79 -15.73 -6.17
N GLU A 95 -10.08 -15.83 -6.45
CA GLU A 95 -10.62 -16.75 -7.46
C GLU A 95 -10.14 -18.19 -7.28
N GLY A 96 -10.06 -18.65 -6.03
CA GLY A 96 -9.63 -20.01 -5.71
C GLY A 96 -8.13 -20.21 -5.68
N GLU A 97 -7.34 -19.17 -5.94
CA GLU A 97 -5.89 -19.22 -5.86
C GLU A 97 -5.39 -18.45 -4.64
N THR A 98 -4.36 -18.99 -3.99
CA THR A 98 -3.69 -18.28 -2.90
C THR A 98 -2.69 -17.29 -3.48
N ARG A 99 -2.87 -16.03 -3.12
CA ARG A 99 -1.96 -14.95 -3.45
C ARG A 99 -1.23 -14.50 -2.20
N VAL A 100 0.05 -14.18 -2.34
CA VAL A 100 0.88 -13.76 -1.22
C VAL A 100 1.45 -12.37 -1.50
N TYR A 101 1.29 -11.47 -0.54
CA TYR A 101 1.74 -10.08 -0.66
C TYR A 101 2.57 -9.68 0.54
N SER A 102 3.48 -8.73 0.33
CA SER A 102 4.12 -7.97 1.42
C SER A 102 3.52 -6.57 1.41
N LEU A 103 3.26 -6.00 2.58
CA LEU A 103 2.76 -4.64 2.71
C LEU A 103 3.79 -3.79 3.44
N LEU A 104 4.24 -2.71 2.80
CA LEU A 104 5.07 -1.69 3.42
C LEU A 104 4.29 -0.39 3.44
N SER A 105 4.15 0.21 4.62
CA SER A 105 3.50 1.51 4.78
C SER A 105 4.40 2.46 5.54
N THR A 106 4.45 3.71 5.12
CA THR A 106 5.33 4.73 5.70
C THR A 106 4.58 6.05 5.82
N ARG A 107 4.71 6.68 6.99
CA ARG A 107 4.24 8.05 7.16
C ARG A 107 5.22 8.99 6.52
N THR A 108 4.73 9.78 5.56
CA THR A 108 5.53 10.81 4.90
C THR A 108 5.28 12.12 5.62
N LYS A 109 6.35 12.78 6.02
CA LYS A 109 6.26 14.10 6.64
C LYS A 109 7.31 14.99 5.99
N ASP A 110 6.86 15.87 5.11
CA ASP A 110 7.72 16.80 4.42
C ASP A 110 7.45 18.20 4.95
N LEU A 111 8.47 18.80 5.57
CA LEU A 111 8.34 20.14 6.15
C LEU A 111 8.21 21.22 5.09
N ALA A 112 8.74 20.96 3.88
CA ALA A 112 8.66 21.92 2.76
C ALA A 112 7.33 21.82 2.00
N PHE A 113 6.73 20.61 1.95
CA PHE A 113 5.52 20.33 1.16
C PHE A 113 4.48 19.63 2.02
N SER A 114 3.76 20.39 2.84
CA SER A 114 2.77 19.86 3.77
C SER A 114 1.65 19.05 3.11
N TYR A 115 1.36 19.34 1.83
CA TYR A 115 0.33 18.62 1.06
C TYR A 115 0.75 17.18 0.70
N LEU A 116 2.03 16.84 0.89
CA LEU A 116 2.52 15.46 0.72
C LEU A 116 2.53 14.68 2.04
N ASN A 117 2.11 15.31 3.13
CA ASN A 117 2.06 14.63 4.42
C ASN A 117 0.90 13.63 4.44
N GLY A 118 1.19 12.44 4.89
CA GLY A 118 0.20 11.37 4.96
C GLY A 118 0.88 10.03 5.06
N ILE A 119 0.15 8.98 4.71
CA ILE A 119 0.64 7.62 4.78
C ILE A 119 0.62 7.04 3.39
N GLN A 120 1.76 6.52 2.94
CA GLN A 120 1.91 5.83 1.67
C GLN A 120 2.20 4.37 1.92
N GLY A 121 1.59 3.50 1.13
CA GLY A 121 1.85 2.08 1.26
C GLY A 121 1.80 1.36 -0.07
N GLN A 122 2.44 0.20 -0.10
CA GLN A 122 2.51 -0.63 -1.30
C GLN A 122 2.39 -2.09 -0.91
N PHE A 123 1.55 -2.80 -1.67
CA PHE A 123 1.49 -4.25 -1.65
C PHE A 123 2.35 -4.77 -2.78
N VAL A 124 3.32 -5.59 -2.46
CA VAL A 124 4.21 -6.23 -3.45
C VAL A 124 3.77 -7.68 -3.59
N ASP A 125 3.52 -8.12 -4.83
CA ASP A 125 3.12 -9.50 -5.09
C ASP A 125 4.33 -10.43 -4.92
N ARG A 126 4.23 -11.34 -3.97
CA ARG A 126 5.26 -12.34 -3.63
C ARG A 126 4.84 -13.75 -3.99
N THR A 127 3.72 -13.91 -4.70
CA THR A 127 3.13 -15.22 -4.96
C THR A 127 4.10 -16.18 -5.65
N GLN A 128 4.81 -15.72 -6.67
CA GLN A 128 5.76 -16.54 -7.40
C GLN A 128 6.93 -17.02 -6.54
N GLU A 129 7.52 -16.11 -5.77
CA GLU A 129 8.61 -16.43 -4.86
C GLU A 129 8.18 -17.43 -3.78
N TRP A 130 6.99 -17.22 -3.25
CA TRP A 130 6.41 -18.09 -2.22
C TRP A 130 6.15 -19.49 -2.76
N ASN A 131 5.59 -19.60 -3.95
CA ASN A 131 5.33 -20.90 -4.60
C ASN A 131 6.63 -21.66 -4.87
N LEU A 132 7.64 -20.99 -5.39
CA LEU A 132 8.94 -21.59 -5.66
C LEU A 132 9.59 -22.12 -4.38
N LYS A 133 9.50 -21.36 -3.31
CA LYS A 133 10.03 -21.78 -2.01
C LYS A 133 9.32 -23.04 -1.49
N HIS A 134 8.00 -23.08 -1.60
CA HIS A 134 7.20 -24.21 -1.12
C HIS A 134 7.40 -25.46 -1.98
N GLU A 135 7.48 -25.32 -3.30
CA GLU A 135 7.80 -26.42 -4.19
C GLU A 135 9.15 -27.02 -3.86
N LYS A 136 10.14 -26.17 -3.59
CA LYS A 136 11.48 -26.59 -3.24
C LYS A 136 11.51 -27.35 -1.90
N GLU A 137 10.72 -26.91 -0.93
CA GLU A 137 10.59 -27.58 0.36
C GLU A 137 9.90 -28.93 0.24
N GLU A 138 8.90 -29.06 -0.64
CA GLU A 138 8.21 -30.33 -0.91
C GLU A 138 9.10 -31.37 -1.56
N LEU A 139 10.09 -30.93 -2.37
CA LEU A 139 11.02 -31.83 -3.05
C LEU A 139 12.15 -32.31 -2.15
N LEU A 140 12.32 -31.70 -0.98
CA LEU A 140 13.29 -32.11 0.01
C LEU A 140 12.70 -33.14 0.96
#